data_b45369316e2c09c0b376d8d11b74f600
#
_entry.id   b45369316e2c09c0b376d8d11b74f600
#
_cell.length_a   1.000
_cell.length_b   1.000
_cell.length_c   1.000
_cell.angle_alpha   90.00
_cell.angle_beta   90.00
_cell.angle_gamma   90.00
#
_symmetry.space_group_name_H-M   'P 1'
#
loop_
_entity.id
_entity.type
_entity.pdbx_description
1 polymer ?
#
loop_
_entity_poly.entity_id
_entity_poly.type
_entity_poly.pdbx_seq_one_letter_code
_entity_poly.pdbx_strand_id
1 'polypeptide(L)'
;MSQGPARLLSISLFLALFAPLISAATSKPPPQSTGALAYHRDSGSFGFAINAATARIARTDALALCGHPKCEVVANLRNSCGVIANGPKRFYVTRGATRQEAEAKAMRLCGERCEIVGWACTR
;
A
#
# COMPACT_ATOMS: atom_id res chain seq x y z
N MET A 1 29.83 79.52 -30.52
CA MET A 1 29.03 78.89 -29.46
C MET A 1 27.83 78.21 -30.06
N SER A 2 27.95 76.94 -30.30
CA SER A 2 26.87 76.17 -30.89
C SER A 2 26.68 74.95 -29.99
N GLN A 3 25.62 74.95 -29.21
CA GLN A 3 25.22 73.82 -28.41
C GLN A 3 24.33 72.92 -29.25
N GLY A 4 24.84 71.71 -29.58
CA GLY A 4 24.05 70.69 -30.21
C GLY A 4 23.17 69.97 -29.17
N PRO A 5 21.93 69.62 -29.52
CA PRO A 5 21.05 68.88 -28.58
C PRO A 5 21.51 67.47 -28.41
N ALA A 6 21.69 67.10 -27.16
CA ALA A 6 21.91 65.71 -26.76
C ALA A 6 20.66 64.86 -27.09
N ARG A 7 20.82 63.93 -28.00
CA ARG A 7 19.78 62.89 -28.24
C ARG A 7 19.85 61.84 -27.13
N LEU A 8 18.89 61.87 -26.23
CA LEU A 8 18.65 60.82 -25.28
C LEU A 8 18.10 59.58 -26.08
N LEU A 9 18.97 58.61 -26.26
CA LEU A 9 18.56 57.29 -26.71
C LEU A 9 17.88 56.57 -25.55
N SER A 10 16.55 56.54 -25.56
CA SER A 10 15.76 55.68 -24.68
C SER A 10 16.00 54.23 -25.08
N ILE A 11 16.82 53.53 -24.35
CA ILE A 11 16.96 52.09 -24.43
C ILE A 11 15.77 51.51 -23.66
N SER A 12 14.71 51.15 -24.38
CA SER A 12 13.62 50.37 -23.83
C SER A 12 14.15 48.97 -23.56
N LEU A 13 14.45 48.71 -22.30
CA LEU A 13 14.79 47.37 -21.84
C LEU A 13 13.51 46.55 -21.77
N PHE A 14 13.22 45.78 -22.84
CA PHE A 14 12.19 44.75 -22.81
C PHE A 14 12.70 43.62 -21.92
N LEU A 15 12.33 43.65 -20.64
CA LEU A 15 12.45 42.49 -19.76
C LEU A 15 11.40 41.47 -20.25
N ALA A 16 11.81 40.54 -21.10
CA ALA A 16 11.04 39.38 -21.38
C ALA A 16 11.01 38.52 -20.11
N LEU A 17 9.91 38.60 -19.37
CA LEU A 17 9.60 37.66 -18.28
C LEU A 17 9.37 36.29 -18.90
N PHE A 18 10.45 35.53 -19.03
CA PHE A 18 10.34 34.07 -19.24
C PHE A 18 9.84 33.48 -17.93
N ALA A 19 8.53 33.32 -17.79
CA ALA A 19 7.97 32.48 -16.77
C ALA A 19 8.30 31.02 -17.14
N PRO A 20 9.03 30.28 -16.30
CA PRO A 20 9.21 28.87 -16.56
C PRO A 20 7.83 28.23 -16.47
N LEU A 21 7.37 27.64 -17.56
CA LEU A 21 6.24 26.72 -17.56
C LEU A 21 6.69 25.50 -16.76
N ILE A 22 6.40 25.52 -15.47
CA ILE A 22 6.53 24.32 -14.63
C ILE A 22 5.41 23.40 -15.06
N SER A 23 5.70 22.51 -15.99
CA SER A 23 4.82 21.39 -16.28
C SER A 23 4.78 20.55 -15.01
N ALA A 24 3.70 20.66 -14.23
CA ALA A 24 3.41 19.70 -13.19
C ALA A 24 3.19 18.37 -13.88
N ALA A 25 4.25 17.53 -13.90
CA ALA A 25 4.09 16.15 -14.29
C ALA A 25 3.16 15.53 -13.27
N THR A 26 1.90 15.25 -13.65
CA THR A 26 1.01 14.40 -12.90
C THR A 26 1.62 13.00 -12.96
N SER A 27 2.49 12.69 -11.99
CA SER A 27 2.96 11.33 -11.80
C SER A 27 1.74 10.51 -11.39
N LYS A 28 1.37 9.55 -12.25
CA LYS A 28 0.36 8.57 -11.92
C LYS A 28 0.82 7.87 -10.63
N PRO A 29 -0.01 7.81 -9.55
CA PRO A 29 0.40 7.11 -8.34
C PRO A 29 0.77 5.67 -8.71
N PRO A 30 1.82 5.08 -8.07
CA PRO A 30 2.19 3.70 -8.34
C PRO A 30 0.97 2.81 -8.10
N PRO A 31 0.76 1.76 -8.93
CA PRO A 31 -0.36 0.85 -8.75
C PRO A 31 -0.31 0.27 -7.34
N GLN A 32 -1.42 0.38 -6.62
CA GLN A 32 -1.53 -0.19 -5.30
C GLN A 32 -1.61 -1.70 -5.43
N SER A 33 -0.72 -2.39 -4.73
CA SER A 33 -0.75 -3.83 -4.65
C SER A 33 -1.79 -4.27 -3.62
N THR A 34 -2.74 -5.07 -4.05
CA THR A 34 -3.78 -5.62 -3.18
C THR A 34 -3.57 -7.10 -2.92
N GLY A 35 -3.92 -7.51 -1.71
CA GLY A 35 -3.89 -8.90 -1.31
C GLY A 35 -5.03 -9.21 -0.34
N ALA A 36 -5.18 -10.48 0.00
CA ALA A 36 -6.15 -10.94 0.98
C ALA A 36 -5.66 -12.20 1.69
N LEU A 37 -6.10 -12.38 2.91
CA LEU A 37 -5.95 -13.63 3.66
C LEU A 37 -7.32 -14.23 3.90
N ALA A 38 -7.44 -15.54 3.73
CA ALA A 38 -8.62 -16.31 4.06
C ALA A 38 -8.24 -17.41 5.05
N TYR A 39 -9.14 -17.73 5.97
CA TYR A 39 -8.88 -18.68 7.03
C TYR A 39 -10.15 -19.37 7.51
N HIS A 40 -10.02 -20.64 7.87
CA HIS A 40 -11.01 -21.38 8.63
C HIS A 40 -10.31 -22.09 9.79
N ARG A 41 -10.60 -21.64 11.00
CA ARG A 41 -9.87 -22.05 12.21
C ARG A 41 -9.98 -23.54 12.49
N ASP A 42 -11.20 -24.09 12.43
CA ASP A 42 -11.45 -25.46 12.85
C ASP A 42 -10.74 -26.49 11.96
N SER A 43 -10.64 -26.22 10.66
CA SER A 43 -9.91 -27.08 9.72
C SER A 43 -8.43 -26.71 9.60
N GLY A 44 -8.03 -25.50 10.06
CA GLY A 44 -6.71 -24.97 9.83
C GLY A 44 -6.45 -24.53 8.39
N SER A 45 -7.49 -24.50 7.55
CA SER A 45 -7.36 -24.09 6.15
C SER A 45 -6.99 -22.63 6.04
N PHE A 46 -5.98 -22.36 5.22
CA PHE A 46 -5.44 -21.01 4.97
C PHE A 46 -5.28 -20.78 3.48
N GLY A 47 -5.65 -19.61 3.05
CA GLY A 47 -5.43 -19.14 1.68
C GLY A 47 -5.00 -17.69 1.65
N PHE A 48 -4.29 -17.32 0.61
CA PHE A 48 -3.85 -15.95 0.42
C PHE A 48 -3.82 -15.59 -1.07
N ALA A 49 -3.88 -14.31 -1.33
CA ALA A 49 -3.58 -13.73 -2.64
C ALA A 49 -2.74 -12.49 -2.45
N ILE A 50 -1.78 -12.29 -3.34
CA ILE A 50 -0.90 -11.12 -3.34
C ILE A 50 -0.81 -10.54 -4.74
N ASN A 51 -0.47 -9.26 -4.81
CA ASN A 51 -0.24 -8.54 -6.08
C ASN A 51 -1.43 -8.66 -7.05
N ALA A 52 -2.63 -8.72 -6.51
CA ALA A 52 -3.84 -8.75 -7.31
C ALA A 52 -4.18 -7.35 -7.85
N ALA A 53 -4.81 -7.32 -9.01
CA ALA A 53 -5.19 -6.06 -9.66
C ALA A 53 -6.27 -5.30 -8.86
N THR A 54 -7.15 -6.03 -8.18
CA THR A 54 -8.23 -5.47 -7.36
C THR A 54 -8.41 -6.24 -6.06
N ALA A 55 -8.99 -5.57 -5.07
CA ALA A 55 -9.32 -6.22 -3.80
C ALA A 55 -10.33 -7.37 -3.99
N ARG A 56 -11.24 -7.24 -4.94
CA ARG A 56 -12.22 -8.30 -5.26
C ARG A 56 -11.53 -9.56 -5.78
N ILE A 57 -10.58 -9.42 -6.71
CA ILE A 57 -9.80 -10.55 -7.22
C ILE A 57 -8.99 -11.18 -6.09
N ALA A 58 -8.33 -10.37 -5.25
CA ALA A 58 -7.56 -10.86 -4.11
C ALA A 58 -8.41 -11.73 -3.18
N ARG A 59 -9.61 -11.27 -2.84
CA ARG A 59 -10.53 -12.04 -1.96
C ARG A 59 -10.96 -13.35 -2.60
N THR A 60 -11.33 -13.32 -3.86
CA THR A 60 -11.74 -14.52 -4.60
C THR A 60 -10.62 -15.56 -4.65
N ASP A 61 -9.41 -15.12 -4.97
CA ASP A 61 -8.25 -16.00 -5.08
C ASP A 61 -7.82 -16.57 -3.72
N ALA A 62 -7.86 -15.75 -2.67
CA ALA A 62 -7.56 -16.20 -1.31
C ALA A 62 -8.55 -17.28 -0.83
N LEU A 63 -9.83 -17.09 -1.09
CA LEU A 63 -10.86 -18.09 -0.77
C LEU A 63 -10.67 -19.38 -1.56
N ALA A 64 -10.34 -19.28 -2.85
CA ALA A 64 -10.08 -20.44 -3.68
C ALA A 64 -8.87 -21.24 -3.18
N LEU A 65 -7.78 -20.57 -2.81
CA LEU A 65 -6.59 -21.22 -2.25
C LEU A 65 -6.85 -21.81 -0.87
N CYS A 66 -7.70 -21.21 -0.05
CA CYS A 66 -8.11 -21.71 1.25
C CYS A 66 -8.80 -23.07 1.14
N GLY A 67 -9.60 -23.26 0.10
CA GLY A 67 -10.09 -24.58 -0.32
C GLY A 67 -11.10 -25.25 0.61
N HIS A 68 -11.64 -24.55 1.57
CA HIS A 68 -12.66 -25.05 2.48
C HIS A 68 -13.94 -24.20 2.36
N PRO A 69 -15.13 -24.81 2.31
CA PRO A 69 -16.38 -24.05 2.10
C PRO A 69 -16.71 -23.04 3.20
N LYS A 70 -16.13 -23.22 4.39
CA LYS A 70 -16.29 -22.27 5.50
C LYS A 70 -15.13 -21.27 5.64
N CYS A 71 -14.21 -21.22 4.70
CA CYS A 71 -13.19 -20.18 4.70
C CYS A 71 -13.81 -18.80 4.55
N GLU A 72 -13.30 -17.85 5.32
CA GLU A 72 -13.70 -16.46 5.27
C GLU A 72 -12.49 -15.58 5.00
N VAL A 73 -12.69 -14.46 4.31
CA VAL A 73 -11.66 -13.45 4.17
C VAL A 73 -11.49 -12.75 5.52
N VAL A 74 -10.31 -12.87 6.10
CA VAL A 74 -10.00 -12.33 7.43
C VAL A 74 -9.15 -11.06 7.39
N ALA A 75 -8.51 -10.77 6.26
CA ALA A 75 -7.79 -9.53 6.04
C ALA A 75 -7.79 -9.14 4.57
N ASN A 76 -7.92 -7.84 4.33
CA ASN A 76 -7.59 -7.22 3.06
C ASN A 76 -6.27 -6.48 3.22
N LEU A 77 -5.36 -6.66 2.29
CA LEU A 77 -4.03 -6.08 2.33
C LEU A 77 -3.86 -5.03 1.23
N ARG A 78 -3.15 -3.97 1.56
CA ARG A 78 -2.76 -2.94 0.59
C ARG A 78 -1.35 -2.49 0.91
N ASN A 79 -0.41 -2.83 0.03
CA ASN A 79 1.02 -2.53 0.21
C ASN A 79 1.52 -2.86 1.63
N SER A 80 1.13 -4.01 2.15
CA SER A 80 1.38 -4.39 3.54
C SER A 80 1.45 -5.90 3.72
N CYS A 81 1.83 -6.31 4.91
CA CYS A 81 1.83 -7.71 5.34
C CYS A 81 0.67 -7.98 6.29
N GLY A 82 0.10 -9.17 6.21
CA GLY A 82 -0.89 -9.67 7.16
C GLY A 82 -0.43 -10.98 7.79
N VAL A 83 -0.80 -11.18 9.02
CA VAL A 83 -0.43 -12.35 9.83
C VAL A 83 -1.66 -12.87 10.56
N ILE A 84 -1.80 -14.19 10.62
CA ILE A 84 -2.80 -14.87 11.43
C ILE A 84 -2.08 -15.64 12.54
N ALA A 85 -2.40 -15.33 13.79
CA ALA A 85 -1.95 -16.06 14.95
C ALA A 85 -3.12 -16.82 15.59
N ASN A 86 -2.95 -18.11 15.79
CA ASN A 86 -3.96 -18.94 16.43
C ASN A 86 -3.61 -19.19 17.89
N GLY A 87 -4.54 -18.90 18.76
CA GLY A 87 -4.43 -19.12 20.20
C GLY A 87 -5.43 -20.18 20.68
N PRO A 88 -5.41 -20.49 22.01
CA PRO A 88 -6.27 -21.54 22.57
C PRO A 88 -7.78 -21.25 22.43
N LYS A 89 -8.17 -19.98 22.46
CA LYS A 89 -9.58 -19.55 22.46
C LYS A 89 -10.05 -18.95 21.15
N ARG A 90 -9.16 -18.22 20.45
CA ARG A 90 -9.47 -17.50 19.22
C ARG A 90 -8.22 -17.30 18.38
N PHE A 91 -8.40 -16.83 17.16
CA PHE A 91 -7.31 -16.36 16.33
C PHE A 91 -7.30 -14.84 16.25
N TYR A 92 -6.15 -14.29 15.90
CA TYR A 92 -5.91 -12.85 15.74
C TYR A 92 -5.36 -12.59 14.36
N VAL A 93 -5.78 -11.49 13.77
CA VAL A 93 -5.28 -11.04 12.47
C VAL A 93 -4.69 -9.66 12.64
N THR A 94 -3.44 -9.49 12.22
CA THR A 94 -2.74 -8.22 12.32
C THR A 94 -2.12 -7.84 10.98
N ARG A 95 -1.88 -6.56 10.79
CA ARG A 95 -1.21 -6.01 9.61
C ARG A 95 -0.03 -5.17 10.04
N GLY A 96 0.96 -5.08 9.17
CA GLY A 96 2.13 -4.25 9.35
C GLY A 96 2.80 -3.96 8.02
N ALA A 97 3.72 -3.00 8.01
CA ALA A 97 4.53 -2.71 6.83
C ALA A 97 5.47 -3.86 6.48
N THR A 98 5.86 -4.64 7.48
CA THR A 98 6.70 -5.84 7.35
C THR A 98 6.05 -7.03 8.04
N ARG A 99 6.47 -8.24 7.66
CA ARG A 99 6.05 -9.46 8.34
C ARG A 99 6.38 -9.43 9.83
N GLN A 100 7.61 -9.01 10.18
CA GLN A 100 8.05 -8.94 11.57
C GLN A 100 7.19 -8.01 12.42
N GLU A 101 6.81 -6.86 11.87
CA GLU A 101 5.91 -5.92 12.54
C GLU A 101 4.53 -6.55 12.76
N ALA A 102 3.95 -7.18 11.74
CA ALA A 102 2.66 -7.84 11.84
C ALA A 102 2.69 -9.01 12.84
N GLU A 103 3.75 -9.82 12.82
CA GLU A 103 3.93 -10.93 13.78
C GLU A 103 4.07 -10.43 15.22
N ALA A 104 4.86 -9.39 15.45
CA ALA A 104 5.01 -8.80 16.77
C ALA A 104 3.68 -8.28 17.32
N LYS A 105 2.86 -7.64 16.50
CA LYS A 105 1.50 -7.21 16.87
C LYS A 105 0.61 -8.40 17.22
N ALA A 106 0.64 -9.44 16.40
CA ALA A 106 -0.16 -10.65 16.62
C ALA A 106 0.20 -11.33 17.94
N MET A 107 1.49 -11.49 18.21
CA MET A 107 1.95 -12.14 19.43
C MET A 107 1.64 -11.33 20.69
N ARG A 108 1.67 -9.99 20.60
CA ARG A 108 1.23 -9.13 21.74
C ARG A 108 -0.25 -9.28 22.06
N LEU A 109 -1.09 -9.40 21.03
CA LEU A 109 -2.53 -9.59 21.21
C LEU A 109 -2.88 -11.00 21.68
N CYS A 110 -2.21 -11.99 21.11
CA CYS A 110 -2.48 -13.39 21.35
C CYS A 110 -1.90 -13.89 22.69
N GLY A 111 -0.73 -13.38 23.07
CA GLY A 111 -0.04 -13.77 24.30
C GLY A 111 0.67 -15.11 24.20
N GLU A 112 0.74 -15.83 25.29
CA GLU A 112 1.36 -17.15 25.34
C GLU A 112 0.51 -18.21 24.64
N ARG A 113 1.12 -19.28 24.18
CA ARG A 113 0.51 -20.41 23.47
C ARG A 113 -0.08 -20.01 22.10
N CYS A 114 0.51 -19.04 21.47
CA CYS A 114 0.11 -18.59 20.15
C CYS A 114 1.03 -19.16 19.09
N GLU A 115 0.43 -19.48 17.95
CA GLU A 115 1.13 -20.01 16.79
C GLU A 115 0.79 -19.14 15.56
N ILE A 116 1.81 -18.75 14.80
CA ILE A 116 1.60 -18.12 13.50
C ILE A 116 1.20 -19.22 12.53
N VAL A 117 -0.01 -19.14 12.02
CA VAL A 117 -0.58 -20.17 11.11
C VAL A 117 -0.64 -19.73 9.66
N GLY A 118 -0.46 -18.46 9.39
CA GLY A 118 -0.44 -17.95 8.03
C GLY A 118 0.01 -16.51 7.95
N TRP A 119 0.60 -16.16 6.82
CA TRP A 119 1.00 -14.78 6.53
C TRP A 119 1.15 -14.55 5.03
N ALA A 120 1.01 -13.33 4.59
CA ALA A 120 1.37 -12.90 3.25
C ALA A 120 1.68 -11.41 3.22
N CYS A 121 2.51 -11.01 2.28
CA CYS A 121 2.84 -9.61 2.00
C CYS A 121 2.51 -9.30 0.55
N THR A 122 1.89 -8.14 0.31
CA THR A 122 1.60 -7.63 -1.02
C THR A 122 2.26 -6.26 -1.20
N ARG A 123 2.94 -6.06 -2.33
CA ARG A 123 3.68 -4.82 -2.66
C ARG A 123 3.73 -4.59 -4.16
#